data_b11a2f718e299dfd74832e20a6bc5626
#
_entry.id   b11a2f718e299dfd74832e20a6bc5626
#
_cell.length_a   1.000
_cell.length_b   1.000
_cell.length_c   1.000
_cell.angle_alpha   90.00
_cell.angle_beta   90.00
_cell.angle_gamma   90.00
#
_symmetry.space_group_name_H-M   'P 1'
#
loop_
_entity.id
_entity.type
_entity.pdbx_description
1 polymer ?
#
loop_
_entity_poly.entity_id
_entity_poly.type
_entity_poly.pdbx_seq_one_letter_code
_entity_poly.pdbx_strand_id
1 'polypeptide(L)'
;TNDLFDVTEFAHHCPEEFFIAFIKILASFIILCRASIPLTLAVFACVPLMGVVSVKLNQKLRARFRQQRVQIGELNATIEDSLLGQGVVKAFAAEDQEREKFAQGNKDFEQIKTLGYYAMAAFNTSTRLFDGLMYLVVILAGGLSLVNGKITAGDLVAYMLYVTTLIATIRRIVEFAEQFQRGMTGIERFAEIM
;
A
#
# COMPACT_ATOMS: atom_id res chain seq x y z
N THR A 1 -24.09 8.44 2.59
CA THR A 1 -23.56 9.22 1.44
C THR A 1 -22.15 8.81 1.06
N ASN A 2 -21.25 8.51 2.01
CA ASN A 2 -19.88 8.07 1.72
C ASN A 2 -19.85 6.66 1.10
N ASP A 3 -20.66 5.73 1.59
CA ASP A 3 -20.73 4.36 1.09
C ASP A 3 -21.19 4.31 -0.39
N LEU A 4 -22.10 5.22 -0.79
CA LEU A 4 -22.55 5.31 -2.18
C LEU A 4 -21.43 5.80 -3.12
N PHE A 5 -20.60 6.72 -2.64
CA PHE A 5 -19.43 7.20 -3.38
C PHE A 5 -18.39 6.07 -3.54
N ASP A 6 -18.10 5.35 -2.46
CA ASP A 6 -17.17 4.20 -2.50
C ASP A 6 -17.65 3.08 -3.42
N VAL A 7 -18.97 2.82 -3.49
CA VAL A 7 -19.58 1.86 -4.43
C VAL A 7 -19.48 2.35 -5.88
N THR A 8 -19.69 3.65 -6.13
CA THR A 8 -19.60 4.22 -7.48
C THR A 8 -18.17 4.20 -8.00
N GLU A 9 -17.21 4.62 -7.18
CA GLU A 9 -15.77 4.56 -7.46
C GLU A 9 -15.32 3.11 -7.74
N PHE A 10 -15.78 2.17 -6.92
CA PHE A 10 -15.53 0.75 -7.12
C PHE A 10 -16.08 0.25 -8.46
N ALA A 11 -17.36 0.51 -8.74
CA ALA A 11 -18.02 -0.02 -9.93
C ALA A 11 -17.43 0.52 -11.23
N HIS A 12 -16.92 1.76 -11.21
CA HIS A 12 -16.38 2.42 -12.40
C HIS A 12 -14.89 2.12 -12.58
N HIS A 13 -14.07 2.31 -11.55
CA HIS A 13 -12.60 2.28 -11.71
C HIS A 13 -11.97 0.91 -11.46
N CYS A 14 -12.50 0.10 -10.53
CA CYS A 14 -11.85 -1.17 -10.22
C CYS A 14 -11.82 -2.17 -11.38
N PRO A 15 -12.92 -2.44 -12.10
CA PRO A 15 -12.89 -3.38 -13.22
C PRO A 15 -11.97 -2.92 -14.35
N GLU A 16 -11.97 -1.61 -14.65
CA GLU A 16 -11.13 -1.00 -15.68
C GLU A 16 -9.65 -1.18 -15.35
N GLU A 17 -9.22 -0.83 -14.14
CA GLU A 17 -7.82 -0.90 -13.73
C GLU A 17 -7.32 -2.36 -13.68
N PHE A 18 -8.13 -3.31 -13.22
CA PHE A 18 -7.77 -4.72 -13.25
C PHE A 18 -7.64 -5.24 -14.69
N PHE A 19 -8.52 -4.82 -15.59
CA PHE A 19 -8.45 -5.20 -16.99
C PHE A 19 -7.20 -4.62 -17.68
N ILE A 20 -6.91 -3.34 -17.45
CA ILE A 20 -5.69 -2.68 -17.94
C ILE A 20 -4.44 -3.36 -17.39
N ALA A 21 -4.41 -3.68 -16.09
CA ALA A 21 -3.30 -4.37 -15.46
C ALA A 21 -3.07 -5.76 -16.06
N PHE A 22 -4.14 -6.53 -16.28
CA PHE A 22 -4.08 -7.84 -16.91
C PHE A 22 -3.50 -7.75 -18.33
N ILE A 23 -4.00 -6.82 -19.16
CA ILE A 23 -3.49 -6.62 -20.52
C ILE A 23 -2.01 -6.23 -20.49
N LYS A 24 -1.60 -5.29 -19.63
CA LYS A 24 -0.20 -4.86 -19.50
C LYS A 24 0.71 -6.01 -19.13
N ILE A 25 0.34 -6.83 -18.14
CA ILE A 25 1.12 -7.99 -17.70
C ILE A 25 1.21 -9.03 -18.82
N LEU A 26 0.10 -9.36 -19.47
CA LEU A 26 0.06 -10.34 -20.55
C LEU A 26 0.85 -9.87 -21.77
N ALA A 27 0.66 -8.63 -22.20
CA ALA A 27 1.39 -8.05 -23.33
C ALA A 27 2.92 -8.02 -23.05
N SER A 28 3.31 -7.57 -21.85
CA SER A 28 4.70 -7.56 -21.42
C SER A 28 5.30 -8.97 -21.45
N PHE A 29 4.57 -9.97 -20.96
CA PHE A 29 5.00 -11.35 -20.97
C PHE A 29 5.24 -11.85 -22.40
N ILE A 30 4.27 -11.66 -23.30
CA ILE A 30 4.35 -12.13 -24.70
C ILE A 30 5.52 -11.46 -25.44
N ILE A 31 5.67 -10.14 -25.28
CA ILE A 31 6.71 -9.38 -25.96
C ILE A 31 8.10 -9.79 -25.46
N LEU A 32 8.29 -9.89 -24.16
CA LEU A 32 9.57 -10.25 -23.56
C LEU A 32 9.96 -11.73 -23.84
N CYS A 33 8.98 -12.64 -23.92
CA CYS A 33 9.23 -14.02 -24.30
C CYS A 33 9.79 -14.16 -25.72
N ARG A 34 9.50 -13.23 -26.63
CA ARG A 34 10.08 -13.24 -27.99
C ARG A 34 11.57 -12.93 -27.98
N ALA A 35 12.03 -12.13 -27.02
CA ALA A 35 13.44 -11.78 -26.90
C ALA A 35 14.22 -12.90 -26.16
N SER A 36 13.76 -13.34 -24.98
CA SER A 36 14.42 -14.42 -24.23
C SER A 36 13.47 -15.03 -23.19
N ILE A 37 13.08 -16.27 -23.38
CA ILE A 37 12.21 -17.00 -22.44
C ILE A 37 12.83 -17.10 -21.03
N PRO A 38 14.11 -17.53 -20.85
CA PRO A 38 14.67 -17.70 -19.53
C PRO A 38 14.77 -16.38 -18.74
N LEU A 39 15.10 -15.27 -19.42
CA LEU A 39 15.16 -13.97 -18.79
C LEU A 39 13.77 -13.48 -18.39
N THR A 40 12.78 -13.68 -19.24
CA THR A 40 11.38 -13.33 -18.95
C THR A 40 10.86 -14.10 -17.74
N LEU A 41 11.11 -15.42 -17.67
CA LEU A 41 10.70 -16.22 -16.51
C LEU A 41 11.38 -15.76 -15.21
N ALA A 42 12.66 -15.39 -15.26
CA ALA A 42 13.37 -14.87 -14.10
C ALA A 42 12.74 -13.54 -13.58
N VAL A 43 12.41 -12.62 -14.49
CA VAL A 43 11.73 -11.36 -14.13
C VAL A 43 10.32 -11.63 -13.60
N PHE A 44 9.55 -12.47 -14.28
CA PHE A 44 8.18 -12.77 -13.88
C PHE A 44 8.08 -13.61 -12.61
N ALA A 45 9.10 -14.35 -12.21
CA ALA A 45 9.16 -15.02 -10.90
C ALA A 45 9.22 -14.00 -9.74
N CYS A 46 9.81 -12.83 -9.96
CA CYS A 46 9.83 -11.75 -8.93
C CYS A 46 8.46 -11.10 -8.75
N VAL A 47 7.60 -11.09 -9.78
CA VAL A 47 6.28 -10.42 -9.76
C VAL A 47 5.35 -10.97 -8.66
N PRO A 48 5.05 -12.28 -8.58
CA PRO A 48 4.17 -12.81 -7.54
C PRO A 48 4.78 -12.66 -6.14
N LEU A 49 6.10 -12.79 -6.01
CA LEU A 49 6.78 -12.60 -4.74
C LEU A 49 6.62 -11.16 -4.24
N MET A 50 6.86 -10.19 -5.11
CA MET A 50 6.64 -8.77 -4.81
C MET A 50 5.17 -8.50 -4.43
N GLY A 51 4.21 -9.04 -5.18
CA GLY A 51 2.79 -8.90 -4.94
C GLY A 51 2.38 -9.38 -3.55
N VAL A 52 2.76 -10.62 -3.19
CA VAL A 52 2.44 -11.22 -1.89
C VAL A 52 3.03 -10.41 -0.73
N VAL A 53 4.31 -10.02 -0.83
CA VAL A 53 4.97 -9.23 0.22
C VAL A 53 4.33 -7.84 0.34
N SER A 54 4.06 -7.17 -0.78
CA SER A 54 3.43 -5.84 -0.79
C SER A 54 2.04 -5.87 -0.17
N VAL A 55 1.20 -6.86 -0.50
CA VAL A 55 -0.14 -7.01 0.08
C VAL A 55 -0.07 -7.23 1.59
N LYS A 56 0.78 -8.15 2.07
CA LYS A 56 0.94 -8.43 3.50
C LYS A 56 1.42 -7.20 4.29
N LEU A 57 2.42 -6.50 3.77
CA LEU A 57 2.94 -5.31 4.43
C LEU A 57 1.96 -4.15 4.41
N ASN A 58 1.21 -3.98 3.31
CA ASN A 58 0.16 -2.98 3.20
C ASN A 58 -0.98 -3.23 4.20
N GLN A 59 -1.42 -4.49 4.36
CA GLN A 59 -2.41 -4.86 5.39
C GLN A 59 -1.93 -4.51 6.81
N LYS A 60 -0.67 -4.81 7.13
CA LYS A 60 -0.06 -4.45 8.41
C LYS A 60 0.00 -2.94 8.62
N LEU A 61 0.39 -2.20 7.59
CA LEU A 61 0.43 -0.73 7.60
C LEU A 61 -0.96 -0.14 7.89
N ARG A 62 -2.00 -0.64 7.22
CA ARG A 62 -3.38 -0.20 7.41
C ARG A 62 -3.90 -0.48 8.82
N ALA A 63 -3.60 -1.67 9.36
CA ALA A 63 -3.98 -2.00 10.73
C ALA A 63 -3.38 -0.98 11.73
N ARG A 64 -2.12 -0.56 11.52
CA ARG A 64 -1.46 0.46 12.36
C ARG A 64 -2.09 1.84 12.19
N PHE A 65 -2.39 2.26 10.97
CA PHE A 65 -3.08 3.54 10.76
C PHE A 65 -4.52 3.55 11.30
N ARG A 66 -5.20 2.41 11.28
CA ARG A 66 -6.51 2.29 11.93
C ARG A 66 -6.41 2.47 13.45
N GLN A 67 -5.44 1.81 14.10
CA GLN A 67 -5.17 1.98 15.53
C GLN A 67 -4.86 3.44 15.88
N GLN A 68 -4.04 4.10 15.06
CA GLN A 68 -3.71 5.51 15.23
C GLN A 68 -4.94 6.41 15.15
N ARG A 69 -5.88 6.14 14.22
CA ARG A 69 -7.14 6.91 14.11
C ARG A 69 -8.04 6.74 15.33
N VAL A 70 -8.12 5.55 15.89
CA VAL A 70 -8.88 5.31 17.13
C VAL A 70 -8.26 6.10 18.28
N GLN A 71 -6.94 5.98 18.46
CA GLN A 71 -6.24 6.64 19.56
C GLN A 71 -6.32 8.18 19.49
N ILE A 72 -6.24 8.77 18.30
CA ILE A 72 -6.42 10.23 18.18
C ILE A 72 -7.86 10.67 18.47
N GLY A 73 -8.84 9.80 18.14
CA GLY A 73 -10.24 10.01 18.53
C GLY A 73 -10.42 10.04 20.04
N GLU A 74 -9.82 9.09 20.76
CA GLU A 74 -9.84 9.03 22.23
C GLU A 74 -9.15 10.24 22.88
N LEU A 75 -8.00 10.65 22.31
CA LEU A 75 -7.29 11.83 22.77
C LEU A 75 -8.12 13.12 22.56
N ASN A 76 -8.77 13.26 21.41
CA ASN A 76 -9.64 14.41 21.12
C ASN A 76 -10.85 14.43 22.05
N ALA A 77 -11.48 13.29 22.34
CA ALA A 77 -12.59 13.20 23.31
C ALA A 77 -12.11 13.62 24.71
N THR A 78 -10.92 13.18 25.14
CA THR A 78 -10.33 13.61 26.42
C THR A 78 -10.11 15.12 26.47
N ILE A 79 -9.63 15.73 25.38
CA ILE A 79 -9.45 17.18 25.29
C ILE A 79 -10.80 17.91 25.36
N GLU A 80 -11.80 17.42 24.65
CA GLU A 80 -13.15 17.98 24.65
C GLU A 80 -13.77 17.93 26.05
N ASP A 81 -13.69 16.79 26.72
CA ASP A 81 -14.17 16.62 28.08
C ASP A 81 -13.48 17.60 29.08
N SER A 82 -12.16 17.74 28.97
CA SER A 82 -11.37 18.65 29.82
C SER A 82 -11.73 20.11 29.55
N LEU A 83 -11.99 20.49 28.31
CA LEU A 83 -12.43 21.85 27.96
C LEU A 83 -13.85 22.15 28.46
N LEU A 84 -14.78 21.22 28.29
CA LEU A 84 -16.16 21.37 28.79
C LEU A 84 -16.20 21.37 30.31
N GLY A 85 -15.34 20.57 30.96
CA GLY A 85 -15.21 20.48 32.42
C GLY A 85 -14.32 21.54 33.05
N GLN A 86 -13.79 22.53 32.30
CA GLN A 86 -12.79 23.50 32.81
C GLN A 86 -13.23 24.26 34.06
N GLY A 87 -14.52 24.56 34.20
CA GLY A 87 -15.06 25.21 35.41
C GLY A 87 -14.93 24.34 36.65
N VAL A 88 -15.18 23.04 36.51
CA VAL A 88 -15.05 22.05 37.59
C VAL A 88 -13.57 21.84 37.93
N VAL A 89 -12.72 21.68 36.92
CA VAL A 89 -11.26 21.50 37.11
C VAL A 89 -10.69 22.68 37.93
N LYS A 90 -11.07 23.91 37.61
CA LYS A 90 -10.65 25.11 38.36
C LYS A 90 -11.21 25.18 39.75
N ALA A 91 -12.48 24.80 39.93
CA ALA A 91 -13.15 24.85 41.26
C ALA A 91 -12.47 23.86 42.24
N PHE A 92 -11.92 22.75 41.77
CA PHE A 92 -11.26 21.75 42.59
C PHE A 92 -9.72 21.82 42.50
N ALA A 93 -9.15 22.82 41.84
CA ALA A 93 -7.70 22.97 41.60
C ALA A 93 -7.05 21.66 41.05
N ALA A 94 -7.73 20.99 40.09
CA ALA A 94 -7.39 19.68 39.57
C ALA A 94 -6.61 19.78 38.23
N GLU A 95 -5.96 20.91 37.94
CA GLU A 95 -5.24 21.16 36.68
C GLU A 95 -4.08 20.17 36.47
N ASP A 96 -3.40 19.79 37.53
CA ASP A 96 -2.28 18.83 37.42
C ASP A 96 -2.77 17.43 37.07
N GLN A 97 -3.95 17.02 37.54
CA GLN A 97 -4.56 15.73 37.17
C GLN A 97 -4.94 15.71 35.67
N GLU A 98 -5.51 16.81 35.18
CA GLU A 98 -5.85 16.93 33.75
C GLU A 98 -4.61 16.95 32.86
N ARG A 99 -3.52 17.59 33.31
CA ARG A 99 -2.24 17.56 32.61
C ARG A 99 -1.66 16.15 32.52
N GLU A 100 -1.70 15.40 33.64
CA GLU A 100 -1.20 14.02 33.68
C GLU A 100 -2.03 13.11 32.76
N LYS A 101 -3.36 13.23 32.81
CA LYS A 101 -4.28 12.50 31.93
C LYS A 101 -3.98 12.77 30.44
N PHE A 102 -3.79 14.03 30.06
CA PHE A 102 -3.42 14.42 28.71
C PHE A 102 -2.03 13.89 28.32
N ALA A 103 -1.04 14.02 29.23
CA ALA A 103 0.32 13.56 28.97
C ALA A 103 0.37 12.05 28.73
N GLN A 104 -0.42 11.27 29.47
CA GLN A 104 -0.53 9.83 29.28
C GLN A 104 -1.17 9.51 27.91
N GLY A 105 -2.31 10.13 27.57
CA GLY A 105 -2.98 9.94 26.28
C GLY A 105 -2.09 10.31 25.08
N ASN A 106 -1.33 11.40 25.22
CA ASN A 106 -0.37 11.83 24.20
C ASN A 106 0.81 10.82 24.04
N LYS A 107 1.31 10.28 25.15
CA LYS A 107 2.36 9.25 25.14
C LYS A 107 1.88 7.97 24.44
N ASP A 108 0.66 7.54 24.72
CA ASP A 108 0.05 6.37 24.10
C ASP A 108 -0.14 6.61 22.58
N PHE A 109 -0.59 7.80 22.18
CA PHE A 109 -0.67 8.20 20.79
C PHE A 109 0.70 8.22 20.10
N GLU A 110 1.74 8.76 20.75
CA GLU A 110 3.11 8.79 20.23
C GLU A 110 3.64 7.38 19.96
N GLN A 111 3.41 6.43 20.87
CA GLN A 111 3.83 5.04 20.69
C GLN A 111 3.14 4.38 19.48
N ILE A 112 1.83 4.54 19.38
CA ILE A 112 1.06 3.97 18.27
C ILE A 112 1.47 4.62 16.94
N LYS A 113 1.69 5.92 16.92
CA LYS A 113 2.18 6.67 15.76
C LYS A 113 3.56 6.20 15.32
N THR A 114 4.46 5.97 16.26
CA THR A 114 5.81 5.44 16.02
C THR A 114 5.75 4.06 15.37
N LEU A 115 4.89 3.15 15.88
CA LEU A 115 4.67 1.84 15.26
C LEU A 115 4.08 1.95 13.85
N GLY A 116 3.25 2.95 13.59
CA GLY A 116 2.75 3.28 12.25
C GLY A 116 3.87 3.67 11.29
N TYR A 117 4.80 4.52 11.73
CA TYR A 117 5.95 4.92 10.92
C TYR A 117 6.90 3.76 10.64
N TYR A 118 7.15 2.86 11.61
CA TYR A 118 7.93 1.65 11.35
C TYR A 118 7.26 0.73 10.31
N ALA A 119 5.94 0.57 10.38
CA ALA A 119 5.21 -0.20 9.37
C ALA A 119 5.29 0.45 7.98
N MET A 120 5.19 1.78 7.91
CA MET A 120 5.33 2.54 6.66
C MET A 120 6.75 2.44 6.09
N ALA A 121 7.77 2.56 6.94
CA ALA A 121 9.16 2.37 6.54
C ALA A 121 9.41 0.97 6.00
N ALA A 122 8.91 -0.07 6.70
CA ALA A 122 9.04 -1.45 6.26
C ALA A 122 8.37 -1.69 4.89
N PHE A 123 7.15 -1.15 4.68
CA PHE A 123 6.46 -1.24 3.40
C PHE A 123 7.25 -0.55 2.27
N ASN A 124 7.66 0.70 2.47
CA ASN A 124 8.39 1.46 1.46
C ASN A 124 9.76 0.85 1.14
N THR A 125 10.50 0.43 2.17
CA THR A 125 11.83 -0.18 1.99
C THR A 125 11.71 -1.50 1.24
N SER A 126 10.75 -2.36 1.62
CA SER A 126 10.55 -3.65 0.94
C SER A 126 10.14 -3.46 -0.51
N THR A 127 9.24 -2.52 -0.80
CA THR A 127 8.82 -2.23 -2.18
C THR A 127 10.01 -1.77 -3.03
N ARG A 128 10.82 -0.83 -2.52
CA ARG A 128 12.01 -0.36 -3.24
C ARG A 128 13.10 -1.43 -3.39
N LEU A 129 13.21 -2.33 -2.42
CA LEU A 129 14.12 -3.47 -2.52
C LEU A 129 13.73 -4.38 -3.70
N PHE A 130 12.45 -4.68 -3.85
CA PHE A 130 11.95 -5.47 -4.98
C PHE A 130 12.14 -4.75 -6.32
N ASP A 131 11.92 -3.43 -6.37
CA ASP A 131 12.22 -2.64 -7.56
C ASP A 131 13.70 -2.81 -7.96
N GLY A 132 14.61 -2.59 -7.01
CA GLY A 132 16.05 -2.73 -7.23
C GLY A 132 16.45 -4.16 -7.64
N LEU A 133 15.83 -5.17 -7.02
CA LEU A 133 16.09 -6.57 -7.33
C LEU A 133 15.64 -6.93 -8.76
N MET A 134 14.47 -6.45 -9.20
CA MET A 134 14.02 -6.67 -10.58
C MET A 134 14.97 -6.02 -11.60
N TYR A 135 15.43 -4.80 -11.37
CA TYR A 135 16.43 -4.15 -12.22
C TYR A 135 17.78 -4.89 -12.20
N LEU A 136 18.20 -5.37 -11.03
CA LEU A 136 19.44 -6.12 -10.88
C LEU A 136 19.40 -7.42 -11.66
N VAL A 137 18.29 -8.16 -11.62
CA VAL A 137 18.05 -9.37 -12.42
C VAL A 137 18.17 -9.05 -13.91
N VAL A 138 17.53 -7.98 -14.39
CA VAL A 138 17.59 -7.58 -15.80
C VAL A 138 19.01 -7.19 -16.20
N ILE A 139 19.72 -6.41 -15.40
CA ILE A 139 21.07 -5.95 -15.72
C ILE A 139 22.05 -7.12 -15.73
N LEU A 140 22.03 -7.98 -14.71
CA LEU A 140 22.97 -9.11 -14.62
C LEU A 140 22.64 -10.20 -15.63
N ALA A 141 21.42 -10.74 -15.60
CA ALA A 141 21.06 -11.85 -16.48
C ALA A 141 20.88 -11.39 -17.94
N GLY A 142 20.33 -10.18 -18.15
CA GLY A 142 20.21 -9.57 -19.48
C GLY A 142 21.57 -9.18 -20.04
N GLY A 143 22.45 -8.57 -19.23
CA GLY A 143 23.82 -8.22 -19.63
C GLY A 143 24.64 -9.46 -20.02
N LEU A 144 24.57 -10.54 -19.23
CA LEU A 144 25.20 -11.82 -19.59
C LEU A 144 24.62 -12.40 -20.87
N SER A 145 23.30 -12.30 -21.09
CA SER A 145 22.65 -12.75 -22.30
C SER A 145 23.07 -11.94 -23.53
N LEU A 146 23.26 -10.62 -23.35
CA LEU A 146 23.75 -9.72 -24.39
C LEU A 146 25.21 -10.07 -24.78
N VAL A 147 26.10 -10.23 -23.81
CA VAL A 147 27.51 -10.62 -24.07
C VAL A 147 27.59 -11.98 -24.77
N ASN A 148 26.72 -12.93 -24.45
CA ASN A 148 26.63 -14.22 -25.11
C ASN A 148 25.89 -14.17 -26.46
N GLY A 149 25.50 -13.00 -26.95
CA GLY A 149 24.82 -12.85 -28.25
C GLY A 149 23.39 -13.43 -28.29
N LYS A 150 22.77 -13.71 -27.13
CA LYS A 150 21.40 -14.28 -27.05
C LYS A 150 20.31 -13.24 -27.17
N ILE A 151 20.59 -12.00 -26.85
CA ILE A 151 19.68 -10.84 -26.97
C ILE A 151 20.45 -9.67 -27.57
N THR A 152 19.72 -8.70 -28.12
CA THR A 152 20.28 -7.44 -28.63
C THR A 152 20.28 -6.36 -27.54
N ALA A 153 21.04 -5.28 -27.76
CA ALA A 153 20.99 -4.09 -26.88
C ALA A 153 19.59 -3.47 -26.84
N GLY A 154 18.86 -3.51 -27.95
CA GLY A 154 17.47 -3.08 -28.01
C GLY A 154 16.54 -3.91 -27.13
N ASP A 155 16.74 -5.22 -27.08
CA ASP A 155 16.00 -6.12 -26.19
C ASP A 155 16.27 -5.80 -24.72
N LEU A 156 17.52 -5.53 -24.35
CA LEU A 156 17.86 -5.15 -22.97
C LEU A 156 17.17 -3.86 -22.55
N VAL A 157 17.14 -2.84 -23.41
CA VAL A 157 16.39 -1.61 -23.16
C VAL A 157 14.89 -1.88 -23.04
N ALA A 158 14.34 -2.74 -23.91
CA ALA A 158 12.94 -3.15 -23.80
C ALA A 158 12.64 -3.83 -22.46
N TYR A 159 13.50 -4.73 -21.98
CA TYR A 159 13.35 -5.33 -20.63
C TYR A 159 13.32 -4.28 -19.53
N MET A 160 14.19 -3.28 -19.56
CA MET A 160 14.19 -2.19 -18.56
C MET A 160 12.88 -1.40 -18.56
N LEU A 161 12.35 -1.05 -19.74
CA LEU A 161 11.10 -0.32 -19.88
C LEU A 161 9.88 -1.15 -19.39
N TYR A 162 9.85 -2.44 -19.78
CA TYR A 162 8.75 -3.31 -19.35
C TYR A 162 8.80 -3.63 -17.86
N VAL A 163 9.99 -3.77 -17.26
CA VAL A 163 10.12 -3.92 -15.79
C VAL A 163 9.56 -2.69 -15.07
N THR A 164 9.85 -1.48 -15.55
CA THR A 164 9.25 -0.25 -15.00
C THR A 164 7.72 -0.29 -15.06
N THR A 165 7.18 -0.72 -16.19
CA THR A 165 5.73 -0.86 -16.39
C THR A 165 5.13 -1.92 -15.48
N LEU A 166 5.79 -3.08 -15.31
CA LEU A 166 5.36 -4.16 -14.42
C LEU A 166 5.33 -3.71 -12.96
N ILE A 167 6.40 -3.05 -12.48
CA ILE A 167 6.47 -2.49 -11.14
C ILE A 167 5.32 -1.53 -10.87
N ALA A 168 5.09 -0.57 -11.78
CA ALA A 168 3.99 0.38 -11.68
C ALA A 168 2.62 -0.32 -11.66
N THR A 169 2.44 -1.33 -12.50
CA THR A 169 1.19 -2.11 -12.59
C THR A 169 0.92 -2.87 -11.29
N ILE A 170 1.94 -3.51 -10.70
CA ILE A 170 1.78 -4.25 -9.43
C ILE A 170 1.42 -3.29 -8.29
N ARG A 171 2.06 -2.14 -8.21
CA ARG A 171 1.71 -1.11 -7.20
C ARG A 171 0.26 -0.67 -7.36
N ARG A 172 -0.17 -0.42 -8.58
CA ARG A 172 -1.56 -0.05 -8.89
C ARG A 172 -2.55 -1.12 -8.43
N ILE A 173 -2.28 -2.40 -8.70
CA ILE A 173 -3.10 -3.52 -8.23
C ILE A 173 -3.20 -3.54 -6.69
N VAL A 174 -2.09 -3.32 -5.98
CA VAL A 174 -2.06 -3.29 -4.51
C VAL A 174 -2.89 -2.12 -3.95
N GLU A 175 -2.83 -0.95 -4.59
CA GLU A 175 -3.64 0.23 -4.25
C GLU A 175 -5.13 -0.03 -4.47
N PHE A 176 -5.49 -0.57 -5.63
CA PHE A 176 -6.88 -0.87 -5.99
C PHE A 176 -7.49 -2.05 -5.22
N ALA A 177 -6.70 -2.99 -4.72
CA ALA A 177 -7.20 -4.05 -3.84
C ALA A 177 -7.88 -3.49 -2.57
N GLU A 178 -7.49 -2.30 -2.12
CA GLU A 178 -8.17 -1.60 -1.03
C GLU A 178 -9.52 -1.04 -1.43
N GLN A 179 -9.54 -0.35 -2.57
CA GLN A 179 -10.76 0.25 -3.10
C GLN A 179 -11.80 -0.83 -3.37
N PHE A 180 -11.36 -1.99 -3.85
CA PHE A 180 -12.20 -3.18 -4.00
C PHE A 180 -12.82 -3.63 -2.66
N GLN A 181 -12.03 -3.75 -1.59
CA GLN A 181 -12.55 -4.15 -0.27
C GLN A 181 -13.54 -3.12 0.30
N ARG A 182 -13.27 -1.82 0.14
CA ARG A 182 -14.20 -0.77 0.60
C ARG A 182 -15.51 -0.79 -0.17
N GLY A 183 -15.44 -0.92 -1.49
CA GLY A 183 -16.63 -1.03 -2.34
C GLY A 183 -17.48 -2.25 -2.00
N MET A 184 -16.87 -3.42 -1.79
CA MET A 184 -17.59 -4.62 -1.36
C MET A 184 -18.30 -4.44 -0.01
N THR A 185 -17.62 -3.83 0.98
CA THR A 185 -18.25 -3.53 2.28
C THR A 185 -19.41 -2.53 2.14
N GLY A 186 -19.28 -1.54 1.24
CA GLY A 186 -20.36 -0.62 0.90
C GLY A 186 -21.59 -1.33 0.29
N ILE A 187 -21.35 -2.29 -0.61
CA ILE A 187 -22.41 -3.11 -1.23
C ILE A 187 -23.08 -4.00 -0.19
N GLU A 188 -22.32 -4.67 0.69
CA GLU A 188 -22.88 -5.50 1.77
C GLU A 188 -23.79 -4.69 2.69
N ARG A 189 -23.36 -3.51 3.14
CA ARG A 189 -24.20 -2.62 3.96
C ARG A 189 -25.44 -2.13 3.23
N PHE A 190 -25.32 -1.84 1.94
CA PHE A 190 -26.46 -1.45 1.13
C PHE A 190 -27.49 -2.59 1.01
N ALA A 191 -27.01 -3.82 0.83
CA ALA A 191 -27.87 -4.99 0.78
C ALA A 191 -28.56 -5.32 2.12
N GLU A 192 -27.94 -4.99 3.26
CA GLU A 192 -28.55 -5.15 4.59
C GLU A 192 -29.67 -4.14 4.87
N ILE A 193 -29.67 -2.98 4.19
CA ILE A 193 -30.68 -1.92 4.38
C ILE A 193 -31.92 -2.15 3.48
N MET A 194 -31.78 -2.91 2.39
CA MET A 194 -32.85 -3.23 1.44
C MET A 194 -33.61 -4.48 1.81
#